data_b734ea7645044991962c03460337ca0b
#
_entry.id   b734ea7645044991962c03460337ca0b
#
_cell.length_a   1.000
_cell.length_b   1.000
_cell.length_c   1.000
_cell.angle_alpha   90.00
_cell.angle_beta   90.00
_cell.angle_gamma   90.00
#
_symmetry.space_group_name_H-M   'P 1'
#
loop_
_entity.id
_entity.type
_entity.pdbx_description
1 polymer ?
#
loop_
_entity_poly.entity_id
_entity_poly.type
_entity_poly.pdbx_seq_one_letter_code
_entity_poly.pdbx_strand_id
1 'polypeptide(L)'
;MSKIQIFTVLGRNGVMFSDFLRETMIGFKSGENNLEFNCFASAYRPPSEGWKWLESILKQSHTSLNHTSGLNRIVDYVNGDYIVVTDTDIAILCPNWDKVLIEKMEKENLDILGVGLNTPMAYKKFPAVTFFIAKSNSYIKINPDLRPDVGIYPNKRKLLGVKTMKIKTEEESNIFNLCIGELLLKDSGWQLPLLYKKNNLHGMIFSLLPIYTIDKVPQLYALDGQYMVAHKGKGSKRRQSKALEFIKSIKQYFCKNGIIFV
;
A
#
# COMPACT_ATOMS: atom_id res chain seq x y z
N MET A 1 24.33 2.46 1.95
CA MET A 1 23.49 1.24 2.17
C MET A 1 22.40 1.64 3.14
N SER A 2 21.15 1.72 2.65
CA SER A 2 20.01 2.14 3.46
C SER A 2 19.29 0.93 4.05
N LYS A 3 18.68 1.11 5.23
CA LYS A 3 17.79 0.14 5.84
C LYS A 3 16.34 0.47 5.46
N ILE A 4 15.67 -0.47 4.80
CA ILE A 4 14.26 -0.36 4.40
C ILE A 4 13.44 -1.34 5.22
N GLN A 5 12.49 -0.84 5.99
CA GLN A 5 11.55 -1.67 6.73
C GLN A 5 10.24 -1.82 5.96
N ILE A 6 9.85 -3.03 5.67
CA ILE A 6 8.60 -3.37 5.00
C ILE A 6 7.57 -3.72 6.06
N PHE A 7 6.42 -3.06 6.04
CA PHE A 7 5.32 -3.28 6.96
C PHE A 7 4.05 -3.71 6.22
N THR A 8 3.45 -4.78 6.69
CA THR A 8 2.15 -5.27 6.19
C THR A 8 1.26 -5.78 7.31
N VAL A 9 -0.02 -5.92 7.01
CA VAL A 9 -0.99 -6.53 7.92
C VAL A 9 -1.50 -7.82 7.32
N LEU A 10 -1.22 -8.92 8.00
CA LEU A 10 -1.66 -10.26 7.60
C LEU A 10 -3.09 -10.52 8.02
N GLY A 11 -3.99 -10.61 7.05
CA GLY A 11 -5.34 -11.10 7.23
C GLY A 11 -5.40 -12.64 7.16
N ARG A 12 -6.59 -13.20 7.42
CA ARG A 12 -6.85 -14.66 7.50
C ARG A 12 -6.36 -15.47 6.27
N ASN A 13 -6.34 -14.87 5.09
CA ASN A 13 -5.91 -15.49 3.83
C ASN A 13 -4.62 -14.85 3.27
N GLY A 14 -3.92 -14.04 4.08
CA GLY A 14 -2.80 -13.22 3.61
C GLY A 14 -1.48 -13.95 3.48
N VAL A 15 -1.32 -15.13 4.09
CA VAL A 15 -0.02 -15.81 4.19
C VAL A 15 0.56 -16.11 2.81
N MET A 16 -0.20 -16.72 1.90
CA MET A 16 0.29 -17.05 0.55
C MET A 16 0.67 -15.82 -0.26
N PHE A 17 -0.07 -14.73 -0.11
CA PHE A 17 0.24 -13.47 -0.77
C PHE A 17 1.47 -12.80 -0.16
N SER A 18 1.61 -12.83 1.18
CA SER A 18 2.77 -12.24 1.85
C SER A 18 4.07 -12.95 1.48
N ASP A 19 4.02 -14.26 1.28
CA ASP A 19 5.18 -15.02 0.80
C ASP A 19 5.55 -14.61 -0.61
N PHE A 20 4.57 -14.50 -1.50
CA PHE A 20 4.81 -14.07 -2.87
C PHE A 20 5.27 -12.60 -2.95
N LEU A 21 4.70 -11.71 -2.14
CA LEU A 21 5.18 -10.34 -2.01
C LEU A 21 6.66 -10.31 -1.61
N ARG A 22 7.02 -11.04 -0.53
CA ARG A 22 8.39 -11.13 -0.05
C ARG A 22 9.33 -11.73 -1.11
N GLU A 23 8.90 -12.80 -1.77
CA GLU A 23 9.62 -13.45 -2.88
C GLU A 23 9.95 -12.42 -3.97
N THR A 24 8.97 -11.62 -4.43
CA THR A 24 9.19 -10.62 -5.47
C THR A 24 10.07 -9.46 -4.98
N MET A 25 9.90 -9.01 -3.74
CA MET A 25 10.74 -7.94 -3.18
C MET A 25 12.21 -8.35 -3.07
N ILE A 26 12.48 -9.56 -2.60
CA ILE A 26 13.85 -10.08 -2.45
C ILE A 26 14.46 -10.39 -3.82
N GLY A 27 13.70 -11.05 -4.72
CA GLY A 27 14.20 -11.44 -6.05
C GLY A 27 14.56 -10.24 -6.93
N PHE A 28 13.99 -9.07 -6.67
CA PHE A 28 14.23 -7.86 -7.46
C PHE A 28 14.96 -6.74 -6.72
N LYS A 29 15.45 -6.96 -5.50
CA LYS A 29 16.23 -5.92 -4.81
C LYS A 29 17.58 -5.68 -5.48
N SER A 30 18.14 -4.48 -5.32
CA SER A 30 19.43 -4.07 -5.89
C SER A 30 20.66 -4.73 -5.25
N GLY A 31 20.53 -5.27 -4.07
CA GLY A 31 21.68 -5.69 -3.25
C GLY A 31 22.36 -4.55 -2.48
N GLU A 32 22.04 -3.29 -2.79
CA GLU A 32 22.62 -2.11 -2.12
C GLU A 32 21.93 -1.78 -0.79
N ASN A 33 20.71 -2.29 -0.58
CA ASN A 33 19.90 -1.97 0.60
C ASN A 33 19.58 -3.21 1.44
N ASN A 34 19.40 -3.00 2.73
CA ASN A 34 18.99 -4.03 3.67
C ASN A 34 17.48 -3.99 3.88
N LEU A 35 16.80 -5.12 3.62
CA LEU A 35 15.35 -5.24 3.77
C LEU A 35 15.01 -5.96 5.08
N GLU A 36 14.15 -5.35 5.90
CA GLU A 36 13.57 -5.95 7.09
C GLU A 36 12.06 -6.09 6.92
N PHE A 37 11.55 -7.32 6.94
CA PHE A 37 10.13 -7.61 6.75
C PHE A 37 9.41 -7.72 8.08
N ASN A 38 8.41 -6.87 8.30
CA ASN A 38 7.64 -6.75 9.53
C ASN A 38 6.16 -6.94 9.26
N CYS A 39 5.45 -7.68 10.13
CA CYS A 39 4.02 -7.86 9.99
C CYS A 39 3.26 -7.75 11.30
N PHE A 40 2.03 -7.24 11.17
CA PHE A 40 0.98 -7.32 12.18
C PHE A 40 -0.01 -8.39 11.75
N ALA A 41 -0.39 -9.29 12.63
CA ALA A 41 -1.31 -10.38 12.28
C ALA A 41 -2.67 -10.17 12.93
N SER A 42 -3.74 -10.24 12.13
CA SER A 42 -5.13 -10.19 12.61
C SER A 42 -5.73 -11.58 12.94
N ALA A 43 -4.94 -12.63 12.84
CA ALA A 43 -5.37 -14.01 13.07
C ALA A 43 -4.25 -14.84 13.72
N TYR A 44 -4.65 -15.92 14.39
CA TYR A 44 -3.83 -16.84 15.17
C TYR A 44 -2.79 -17.67 14.36
N ARG A 45 -2.38 -17.21 13.21
CA ARG A 45 -1.35 -17.89 12.42
C ARG A 45 -0.07 -17.06 12.42
N PRO A 46 1.07 -17.67 12.79
CA PRO A 46 2.34 -17.02 12.66
C PRO A 46 2.59 -16.67 11.18
N PRO A 47 3.30 -15.59 10.91
CA PRO A 47 3.77 -15.30 9.57
C PRO A 47 4.71 -16.41 9.10
N SER A 48 4.86 -16.51 7.78
CA SER A 48 5.85 -17.39 7.19
C SER A 48 7.27 -16.98 7.56
N GLU A 49 8.20 -17.88 7.38
CA GLU A 49 9.63 -17.63 7.61
C GLU A 49 10.10 -16.36 6.91
N GLY A 50 10.91 -15.57 7.59
CA GLY A 50 11.46 -14.31 7.09
C GLY A 50 10.60 -13.08 7.31
N TRP A 51 9.42 -13.21 7.93
CA TRP A 51 8.64 -12.10 8.46
C TRP A 51 8.83 -12.02 9.97
N LYS A 52 9.16 -10.84 10.46
CA LYS A 52 9.17 -10.54 11.90
C LYS A 52 7.75 -10.22 12.35
N TRP A 53 7.21 -11.05 13.24
CA TRP A 53 5.93 -10.77 13.87
C TRP A 53 6.09 -9.70 14.95
N LEU A 54 5.41 -8.58 14.78
CA LEU A 54 5.44 -7.47 15.73
C LEU A 54 4.37 -7.64 16.80
N GLU A 55 3.11 -7.66 16.38
CA GLU A 55 1.96 -7.74 17.28
C GLU A 55 0.78 -8.49 16.67
N SER A 56 -0.09 -9.03 17.59
CA SER A 56 -1.43 -9.48 17.23
C SER A 56 -2.42 -8.33 17.26
N ILE A 57 -3.22 -8.20 16.21
CA ILE A 57 -4.23 -7.17 16.09
C ILE A 57 -5.57 -7.72 16.57
N LEU A 58 -6.25 -7.01 17.48
CA LEU A 58 -7.59 -7.35 17.92
C LEU A 58 -8.58 -7.25 16.75
N LYS A 59 -9.41 -8.28 16.59
CA LYS A 59 -10.43 -8.31 15.55
C LYS A 59 -11.46 -7.19 15.77
N GLN A 60 -11.56 -6.31 14.77
CA GLN A 60 -12.55 -5.23 14.74
C GLN A 60 -13.78 -5.62 13.92
N SER A 61 -14.87 -4.88 14.09
CA SER A 61 -16.13 -5.11 13.38
C SER A 61 -16.06 -4.78 11.87
N HIS A 62 -15.13 -3.92 11.47
CA HIS A 62 -14.93 -3.50 10.07
C HIS A 62 -13.55 -3.93 9.57
N THR A 63 -13.46 -4.40 8.32
CA THR A 63 -12.21 -4.96 7.76
C THR A 63 -11.11 -3.91 7.64
N SER A 64 -11.46 -2.69 7.20
CA SER A 64 -10.48 -1.60 7.09
C SER A 64 -9.97 -1.17 8.47
N LEU A 65 -10.79 -1.24 9.53
CA LEU A 65 -10.34 -1.02 10.90
C LEU A 65 -9.36 -2.08 11.37
N ASN A 66 -9.56 -3.35 11.02
CA ASN A 66 -8.60 -4.41 11.33
C ASN A 66 -7.24 -4.14 10.69
N HIS A 67 -7.25 -3.77 9.40
CA HIS A 67 -6.04 -3.49 8.65
C HIS A 67 -5.31 -2.27 9.24
N THR A 68 -6.00 -1.16 9.41
CA THR A 68 -5.39 0.09 9.90
C THR A 68 -5.00 0.06 11.36
N SER A 69 -5.57 -0.84 12.19
CA SER A 69 -5.10 -1.05 13.57
C SER A 69 -3.64 -1.47 13.64
N GLY A 70 -3.18 -2.29 12.68
CA GLY A 70 -1.77 -2.63 12.57
C GLY A 70 -0.95 -1.49 11.98
N LEU A 71 -1.44 -0.89 10.90
CA LEU A 71 -0.72 0.20 10.23
C LEU A 71 -0.46 1.41 11.14
N ASN A 72 -1.38 1.72 12.07
CA ASN A 72 -1.22 2.81 13.03
C ASN A 72 -0.14 2.53 14.09
N ARG A 73 0.33 1.29 14.22
CA ARG A 73 1.41 0.91 15.13
C ARG A 73 2.79 0.98 14.48
N ILE A 74 2.85 1.24 13.17
CA ILE A 74 4.14 1.27 12.43
C ILE A 74 5.12 2.24 13.08
N VAL A 75 4.66 3.43 13.49
CA VAL A 75 5.51 4.48 14.07
C VAL A 75 6.27 3.98 15.30
N ASP A 76 5.69 3.08 16.09
CA ASP A 76 6.34 2.51 17.29
C ASP A 76 7.52 1.58 16.96
N TYR A 77 7.64 1.14 15.69
CA TYR A 77 8.63 0.14 15.24
C TYR A 77 9.61 0.67 14.18
N VAL A 78 9.45 1.94 13.77
CA VAL A 78 10.33 2.53 12.74
C VAL A 78 11.73 2.77 13.30
N ASN A 79 12.72 2.14 12.68
CA ASN A 79 14.15 2.31 12.99
C ASN A 79 15.05 2.17 11.75
N GLY A 80 14.47 2.22 10.56
CA GLY A 80 15.16 2.23 9.26
C GLY A 80 15.20 3.64 8.67
N ASP A 81 15.89 3.79 7.54
CA ASP A 81 15.95 5.05 6.78
C ASP A 81 14.66 5.30 6.00
N TYR A 82 14.10 4.21 5.48
CA TYR A 82 12.85 4.21 4.72
C TYR A 82 11.89 3.15 5.26
N ILE A 83 10.61 3.41 5.12
CA ILE A 83 9.56 2.43 5.34
C ILE A 83 8.82 2.15 4.03
N VAL A 84 8.41 0.91 3.84
CA VAL A 84 7.42 0.51 2.84
C VAL A 84 6.19 0.01 3.58
N VAL A 85 5.05 0.61 3.29
CA VAL A 85 3.74 0.13 3.75
C VAL A 85 3.05 -0.52 2.56
N THR A 86 2.56 -1.75 2.73
CA THR A 86 2.01 -2.50 1.60
C THR A 86 0.89 -3.46 2.00
N ASP A 87 -0.10 -3.60 1.12
CA ASP A 87 -1.03 -4.73 1.16
C ASP A 87 -0.29 -6.03 0.81
N THR A 88 -0.80 -7.16 1.25
CA THR A 88 -0.19 -8.46 0.96
C THR A 88 -0.38 -8.92 -0.48
N ASP A 89 -1.45 -8.47 -1.16
CA ASP A 89 -1.78 -8.88 -2.54
C ASP A 89 -1.13 -7.99 -3.62
N ILE A 90 0.11 -7.62 -3.36
CA ILE A 90 1.02 -6.86 -4.23
C ILE A 90 2.11 -7.79 -4.76
N ALA A 91 2.61 -7.52 -5.96
CA ALA A 91 3.85 -8.07 -6.49
C ALA A 91 4.72 -6.95 -7.04
N ILE A 92 6.01 -6.98 -6.72
CA ILE A 92 7.00 -6.08 -7.33
C ILE A 92 7.39 -6.64 -8.69
N LEU A 93 7.49 -5.78 -9.69
CA LEU A 93 7.82 -6.14 -11.08
C LEU A 93 9.15 -5.54 -11.56
N CYS A 94 9.67 -4.56 -10.85
CA CYS A 94 10.83 -3.76 -11.23
C CYS A 94 12.11 -4.35 -10.63
N PRO A 95 13.09 -4.75 -11.46
CA PRO A 95 14.45 -5.02 -10.98
C PRO A 95 15.06 -3.79 -10.31
N ASN A 96 15.79 -4.00 -9.22
CA ASN A 96 16.39 -2.95 -8.40
C ASN A 96 15.37 -1.91 -7.87
N TRP A 97 14.13 -2.36 -7.62
CA TRP A 97 13.01 -1.50 -7.21
C TRP A 97 13.35 -0.58 -6.04
N ASP A 98 14.08 -1.09 -5.07
CA ASP A 98 14.50 -0.37 -3.86
C ASP A 98 15.43 0.81 -4.19
N LYS A 99 16.40 0.59 -5.07
CA LYS A 99 17.30 1.64 -5.58
C LYS A 99 16.54 2.65 -6.44
N VAL A 100 15.75 2.17 -7.40
CA VAL A 100 14.96 3.02 -8.31
C VAL A 100 14.03 3.97 -7.53
N LEU A 101 13.34 3.46 -6.50
CA LEU A 101 12.43 4.28 -5.71
C LEU A 101 13.18 5.30 -4.85
N ILE A 102 14.28 4.91 -4.20
CA ILE A 102 15.08 5.83 -3.38
C ILE A 102 15.70 6.93 -4.26
N GLU A 103 16.33 6.58 -5.37
CA GLU A 103 16.91 7.56 -6.31
C GLU A 103 15.86 8.56 -6.82
N LYS A 104 14.65 8.07 -7.14
CA LYS A 104 13.55 8.95 -7.55
C LYS A 104 13.14 9.89 -6.42
N MET A 105 13.00 9.38 -5.20
CA MET A 105 12.64 10.19 -4.03
C MET A 105 13.69 11.26 -3.74
N GLU A 106 14.96 10.91 -3.79
CA GLU A 106 16.05 11.89 -3.55
C GLU A 106 16.13 12.93 -4.66
N LYS A 107 16.08 12.51 -5.93
CA LYS A 107 16.15 13.39 -7.09
C LYS A 107 15.03 14.43 -7.10
N GLU A 108 13.82 14.06 -6.72
CA GLU A 108 12.65 14.92 -6.74
C GLU A 108 12.29 15.50 -5.37
N ASN A 109 13.14 15.26 -4.37
CA ASN A 109 12.93 15.68 -2.98
C ASN A 109 11.56 15.26 -2.44
N LEU A 110 11.21 13.97 -2.64
CA LEU A 110 9.95 13.41 -2.17
C LEU A 110 10.10 12.82 -0.76
N ASP A 111 9.04 12.94 0.01
CA ASP A 111 8.90 12.32 1.33
C ASP A 111 8.13 11.00 1.27
N ILE A 112 7.30 10.82 0.25
CA ILE A 112 6.50 9.61 0.01
C ILE A 112 6.28 9.40 -1.49
N LEU A 113 6.37 8.14 -1.91
CA LEU A 113 6.16 7.72 -3.31
C LEU A 113 5.40 6.39 -3.33
N GLY A 114 4.38 6.25 -4.16
CA GLY A 114 3.61 4.99 -4.17
C GLY A 114 2.47 4.93 -5.15
N VAL A 115 1.57 3.97 -4.97
CA VAL A 115 0.40 3.80 -5.81
C VAL A 115 -0.71 4.78 -5.41
N GLY A 116 -1.40 5.34 -6.40
CA GLY A 116 -2.61 6.13 -6.19
C GLY A 116 -3.85 5.24 -6.09
N LEU A 117 -4.92 5.76 -5.48
CA LEU A 117 -6.22 5.09 -5.48
C LEU A 117 -6.94 5.30 -6.82
N ASN A 118 -7.43 4.20 -7.39
CA ASN A 118 -8.25 4.19 -8.61
C ASN A 118 -9.68 3.76 -8.30
N THR A 119 -10.32 4.44 -7.38
CA THR A 119 -11.72 4.21 -7.04
C THR A 119 -12.49 5.53 -7.07
N PRO A 120 -13.77 5.53 -7.43
CA PRO A 120 -14.63 6.70 -7.29
C PRO A 120 -14.60 7.22 -5.84
N MET A 121 -14.67 8.53 -5.68
CA MET A 121 -14.65 9.21 -4.38
C MET A 121 -13.36 9.04 -3.55
N ALA A 122 -12.29 8.48 -4.11
CA ALA A 122 -11.00 8.45 -3.43
C ALA A 122 -10.18 9.71 -3.76
N TYR A 123 -9.32 10.13 -2.83
CA TYR A 123 -8.33 11.16 -3.14
C TYR A 123 -7.40 10.69 -4.26
N LYS A 124 -6.98 11.62 -5.11
CA LYS A 124 -6.16 11.35 -6.29
C LYS A 124 -4.82 12.05 -6.16
N LYS A 125 -3.84 11.61 -6.96
CA LYS A 125 -2.49 12.20 -6.99
C LYS A 125 -1.72 12.19 -5.67
N PHE A 126 -2.07 11.28 -4.75
CA PHE A 126 -1.30 11.07 -3.53
C PHE A 126 -1.21 9.56 -3.21
N PRO A 127 -0.08 9.06 -2.66
CA PRO A 127 0.11 7.65 -2.32
C PRO A 127 -0.93 7.12 -1.34
N ALA A 128 -1.36 5.89 -1.57
CA ALA A 128 -2.34 5.17 -0.76
C ALA A 128 -1.68 4.06 0.06
N VAL A 129 -2.34 3.64 1.12
CA VAL A 129 -1.88 2.56 2.02
C VAL A 129 -1.73 1.19 1.33
N THR A 130 -2.17 1.07 0.09
CA THR A 130 -2.01 -0.14 -0.73
C THR A 130 -0.54 -0.46 -1.00
N PHE A 131 0.26 0.55 -1.35
CA PHE A 131 1.71 0.47 -1.47
C PHE A 131 2.30 1.88 -1.50
N PHE A 132 3.22 2.16 -0.59
CA PHE A 132 4.09 3.31 -0.68
C PHE A 132 5.43 3.07 0.00
N ILE A 133 6.45 3.79 -0.43
CA ILE A 133 7.71 4.01 0.28
C ILE A 133 7.74 5.44 0.82
N ALA A 134 8.21 5.63 2.04
CA ALA A 134 8.35 6.95 2.65
C ALA A 134 9.67 7.08 3.42
N LYS A 135 10.20 8.30 3.53
CA LYS A 135 11.29 8.62 4.44
C LYS A 135 10.80 8.42 5.88
N SER A 136 11.53 7.65 6.67
CA SER A 136 11.13 7.30 8.04
C SER A 136 10.93 8.53 8.91
N ASN A 137 11.83 9.51 8.82
CA ASN A 137 11.74 10.75 9.60
C ASN A 137 10.46 11.55 9.26
N SER A 138 10.10 11.63 7.98
CA SER A 138 8.87 12.30 7.53
C SER A 138 7.63 11.57 8.04
N TYR A 139 7.62 10.23 7.98
CA TYR A 139 6.51 9.41 8.46
C TYR A 139 6.33 9.52 9.99
N ILE A 140 7.43 9.45 10.76
CA ILE A 140 7.40 9.63 12.22
C ILE A 140 6.88 11.04 12.57
N LYS A 141 7.38 12.07 11.88
CA LYS A 141 6.97 13.46 12.11
C LYS A 141 5.48 13.68 11.98
N ILE A 142 4.84 13.07 10.97
CA ILE A 142 3.39 13.23 10.75
C ILE A 142 2.54 12.31 11.64
N ASN A 143 3.11 11.19 12.12
CA ASN A 143 2.44 10.18 12.93
C ASN A 143 0.99 9.93 12.47
N PRO A 144 0.77 9.37 11.26
CA PRO A 144 -0.53 9.42 10.63
C PRO A 144 -1.52 8.47 11.29
N ASP A 145 -2.74 8.95 11.53
CA ASP A 145 -3.87 8.07 11.80
C ASP A 145 -4.44 7.57 10.46
N LEU A 146 -4.18 6.31 10.16
CA LEU A 146 -4.61 5.68 8.90
C LEU A 146 -6.02 5.11 8.96
N ARG A 147 -6.74 5.23 10.10
CA ARG A 147 -8.07 4.67 10.26
C ARG A 147 -9.09 5.33 9.34
N PRO A 148 -10.00 4.52 8.77
CA PRO A 148 -11.16 5.06 8.08
C PRO A 148 -12.12 5.74 9.07
N ASP A 149 -12.80 6.78 8.64
CA ASP A 149 -13.93 7.34 9.40
C ASP A 149 -15.17 6.47 9.13
N VAL A 150 -15.51 5.62 10.05
CA VAL A 150 -16.65 4.70 9.93
C VAL A 150 -17.82 5.17 10.78
N GLY A 151 -19.03 4.92 10.30
CA GLY A 151 -20.27 5.21 10.99
C GLY A 151 -21.30 4.10 10.84
N ILE A 152 -22.36 4.17 11.61
CA ILE A 152 -23.48 3.23 11.51
C ILE A 152 -24.39 3.71 10.38
N TYR A 153 -24.71 2.84 9.41
CA TYR A 153 -25.72 3.12 8.40
C TYR A 153 -27.11 3.15 9.03
N PRO A 154 -27.84 4.28 8.96
CA PRO A 154 -29.16 4.42 9.61
C PRO A 154 -30.18 3.36 9.17
N ASN A 155 -30.10 2.95 7.90
CA ASN A 155 -31.06 2.04 7.26
C ASN A 155 -30.64 0.56 7.28
N LYS A 156 -29.48 0.22 7.81
CA LYS A 156 -28.93 -1.16 7.79
C LYS A 156 -28.50 -1.58 9.17
N ARG A 157 -29.46 -1.76 10.09
CA ARG A 157 -29.28 -2.22 11.48
C ARG A 157 -27.85 -2.71 11.79
N LYS A 158 -26.97 -1.82 12.33
CA LYS A 158 -25.61 -2.10 12.81
C LYS A 158 -24.52 -2.37 11.74
N LEU A 159 -24.73 -2.13 10.43
CA LEU A 159 -23.63 -2.20 9.47
C LEU A 159 -22.80 -0.91 9.55
N LEU A 160 -21.52 -1.06 9.90
CA LEU A 160 -20.54 0.00 9.79
C LEU A 160 -20.19 0.23 8.34
N GLY A 161 -20.15 1.48 7.91
CA GLY A 161 -19.69 1.87 6.60
C GLY A 161 -18.75 3.07 6.68
N VAL A 162 -17.91 3.21 5.67
CA VAL A 162 -17.01 4.35 5.57
C VAL A 162 -17.82 5.59 5.23
N LYS A 163 -17.62 6.66 6.02
CA LYS A 163 -18.28 7.94 5.78
C LYS A 163 -17.71 8.65 4.55
N THR A 164 -18.49 9.56 4.03
CA THR A 164 -18.07 10.50 2.98
C THR A 164 -18.08 11.94 3.51
N MET A 165 -17.25 12.78 2.91
CA MET A 165 -17.32 14.23 3.07
C MET A 165 -17.47 14.88 1.69
N LYS A 166 -18.21 16.00 1.63
CA LYS A 166 -18.30 16.79 0.41
C LYS A 166 -17.15 17.79 0.37
N ILE A 167 -16.47 17.89 -0.76
CA ILE A 167 -15.45 18.91 -1.00
C ILE A 167 -16.13 20.26 -1.10
N LYS A 168 -15.74 21.21 -0.27
CA LYS A 168 -16.42 22.52 -0.12
C LYS A 168 -15.55 23.69 -0.54
N THR A 169 -14.22 23.57 -0.46
CA THR A 169 -13.29 24.66 -0.70
C THR A 169 -12.29 24.32 -1.80
N GLU A 170 -11.70 25.36 -2.41
CA GLU A 170 -10.59 25.18 -3.36
C GLU A 170 -9.37 24.51 -2.71
N GLU A 171 -9.12 24.80 -1.44
CA GLU A 171 -8.03 24.14 -0.71
C GLU A 171 -8.26 22.63 -0.61
N GLU A 172 -9.43 22.18 -0.20
CA GLU A 172 -9.80 20.76 -0.17
C GLU A 172 -9.71 20.12 -1.57
N SER A 173 -10.23 20.85 -2.59
CA SER A 173 -10.16 20.45 -4.00
C SER A 173 -8.70 20.16 -4.43
N ASN A 174 -7.80 21.07 -4.12
CA ASN A 174 -6.38 20.95 -4.44
C ASN A 174 -5.68 19.83 -3.68
N ILE A 175 -6.00 19.65 -2.38
CA ILE A 175 -5.40 18.62 -1.54
C ILE A 175 -5.81 17.22 -2.00
N PHE A 176 -7.09 16.99 -2.26
CA PHE A 176 -7.61 15.68 -2.60
C PHE A 176 -7.66 15.43 -4.11
N ASN A 177 -7.42 16.45 -4.91
CA ASN A 177 -7.58 16.45 -6.36
C ASN A 177 -8.98 15.94 -6.79
N LEU A 178 -9.99 16.51 -6.18
CA LEU A 178 -11.41 16.30 -6.43
C LEU A 178 -12.08 17.65 -6.70
N CYS A 179 -13.11 17.70 -7.52
CA CYS A 179 -13.85 18.95 -7.77
C CYS A 179 -14.66 19.37 -6.56
N ILE A 180 -14.90 20.70 -6.42
CA ILE A 180 -15.84 21.22 -5.43
C ILE A 180 -17.22 20.60 -5.70
N GLY A 181 -17.85 20.08 -4.66
CA GLY A 181 -19.11 19.37 -4.74
C GLY A 181 -18.98 17.85 -4.83
N GLU A 182 -17.83 17.31 -5.25
CA GLU A 182 -17.59 15.86 -5.23
C GLU A 182 -17.53 15.31 -3.80
N LEU A 183 -17.74 14.00 -3.67
CA LEU A 183 -17.67 13.29 -2.40
C LEU A 183 -16.31 12.59 -2.27
N LEU A 184 -15.63 12.83 -1.15
CA LEU A 184 -14.46 12.06 -0.71
C LEU A 184 -14.90 10.93 0.20
N LEU A 185 -14.51 9.70 -0.12
CA LEU A 185 -14.65 8.55 0.77
C LEU A 185 -13.50 8.56 1.81
N LYS A 186 -13.85 8.63 3.09
CA LYS A 186 -12.87 8.66 4.20
C LYS A 186 -12.37 7.25 4.56
N ASP A 187 -11.88 6.50 3.56
CA ASP A 187 -11.32 5.15 3.76
C ASP A 187 -9.88 5.23 4.31
N SER A 188 -9.24 4.08 4.49
CA SER A 188 -7.90 3.95 5.07
C SER A 188 -6.91 4.95 4.47
N GLY A 189 -6.26 5.74 5.32
CA GLY A 189 -5.25 6.72 4.91
C GLY A 189 -5.79 8.00 4.28
N TRP A 190 -7.09 8.26 4.31
CA TRP A 190 -7.69 9.46 3.69
C TRP A 190 -7.09 10.79 4.20
N GLN A 191 -6.49 10.79 5.39
CA GLN A 191 -5.85 11.97 5.97
C GLN A 191 -4.42 12.22 5.48
N LEU A 192 -3.78 11.27 4.82
CA LEU A 192 -2.38 11.39 4.38
C LEU A 192 -2.11 12.66 3.56
N PRO A 193 -2.90 13.00 2.51
CA PRO A 193 -2.66 14.21 1.74
C PRO A 193 -2.69 15.48 2.60
N LEU A 194 -3.62 15.55 3.57
CA LEU A 194 -3.74 16.69 4.50
C LEU A 194 -2.52 16.82 5.41
N LEU A 195 -2.08 15.71 5.98
CA LEU A 195 -0.95 15.68 6.91
C LEU A 195 0.36 16.06 6.23
N TYR A 196 0.60 15.53 5.03
CA TYR A 196 1.79 15.86 4.25
C TYR A 196 1.80 17.34 3.86
N LYS A 197 0.68 17.87 3.34
CA LYS A 197 0.57 19.29 3.01
C LYS A 197 0.79 20.20 4.24
N LYS A 198 0.15 19.88 5.36
CA LYS A 198 0.30 20.66 6.61
C LYS A 198 1.75 20.74 7.10
N ASN A 199 2.55 19.71 6.82
CA ASN A 199 3.95 19.63 7.24
C ASN A 199 4.95 20.04 6.15
N ASN A 200 4.49 20.58 5.02
CA ASN A 200 5.30 20.92 3.82
C ASN A 200 6.12 19.74 3.30
N LEU A 201 5.52 18.56 3.28
CA LEU A 201 6.12 17.32 2.77
C LEU A 201 5.54 17.00 1.38
N HIS A 202 6.33 16.36 0.54
CA HIS A 202 6.01 16.12 -0.87
C HIS A 202 5.75 14.65 -1.16
N GLY A 203 4.68 14.39 -1.91
CA GLY A 203 4.31 13.05 -2.35
C GLY A 203 4.06 12.94 -3.84
N MET A 204 4.37 11.76 -4.42
CA MET A 204 4.11 11.45 -5.80
C MET A 204 3.53 10.05 -5.97
N ILE A 205 2.72 9.85 -7.01
CA ILE A 205 2.14 8.53 -7.33
C ILE A 205 2.74 7.95 -8.61
N PHE A 206 2.72 6.62 -8.66
CA PHE A 206 2.93 5.88 -9.91
C PHE A 206 1.75 6.08 -10.86
N SER A 207 2.02 6.03 -12.16
CA SER A 207 0.98 6.02 -13.18
C SER A 207 0.24 4.68 -13.19
N LEU A 208 -1.07 4.71 -13.16
CA LEU A 208 -1.89 3.52 -13.38
C LEU A 208 -1.95 3.24 -14.89
N LEU A 209 -1.62 2.02 -15.28
CA LEU A 209 -1.65 1.58 -16.66
C LEU A 209 -3.00 0.98 -17.05
N PRO A 210 -3.35 0.96 -18.35
CA PRO A 210 -4.57 0.31 -18.83
C PRO A 210 -4.64 -1.17 -18.42
N ILE A 211 -5.84 -1.65 -18.13
CA ILE A 211 -6.16 -2.95 -17.50
C ILE A 211 -5.68 -4.19 -18.27
N TYR A 212 -5.28 -4.05 -19.54
CA TYR A 212 -5.02 -5.19 -20.44
C TYR A 212 -3.54 -5.54 -20.64
N THR A 213 -2.64 -4.95 -19.87
CA THR A 213 -1.18 -5.10 -20.07
C THR A 213 -0.67 -6.47 -19.63
N ILE A 214 -1.20 -7.01 -18.52
CA ILE A 214 -0.93 -8.38 -18.05
C ILE A 214 -2.27 -9.07 -17.79
N ASP A 215 -2.47 -10.24 -18.38
CA ASP A 215 -3.70 -11.02 -18.22
C ASP A 215 -4.02 -11.29 -16.74
N LYS A 216 -5.26 -11.09 -16.34
CA LYS A 216 -5.79 -11.30 -14.96
C LYS A 216 -5.13 -10.47 -13.86
N VAL A 217 -4.33 -9.46 -14.21
CA VAL A 217 -3.81 -8.45 -13.27
C VAL A 217 -4.69 -7.21 -13.36
N PRO A 218 -5.53 -6.94 -12.36
CA PRO A 218 -6.51 -5.86 -12.44
C PRO A 218 -5.92 -4.45 -12.35
N GLN A 219 -4.78 -4.32 -11.68
CA GLN A 219 -4.12 -3.02 -11.51
C GLN A 219 -2.63 -3.17 -11.70
N LEU A 220 -2.07 -2.38 -12.60
CA LEU A 220 -0.65 -2.34 -12.92
C LEU A 220 -0.18 -0.89 -12.85
N TYR A 221 0.89 -0.66 -12.12
CA TYR A 221 1.43 0.67 -11.88
C TYR A 221 2.85 0.79 -12.41
N ALA A 222 3.14 1.94 -13.02
CA ALA A 222 4.45 2.25 -13.59
C ALA A 222 5.01 3.56 -13.03
N LEU A 223 6.34 3.64 -12.98
CA LEU A 223 7.11 4.85 -12.69
C LEU A 223 8.03 5.10 -13.88
N ASP A 224 7.95 6.30 -14.46
CA ASP A 224 8.76 6.71 -15.61
C ASP A 224 8.74 5.68 -16.77
N GLY A 225 7.58 5.06 -17.01
CA GLY A 225 7.38 4.04 -18.05
C GLY A 225 7.79 2.61 -17.67
N GLN A 226 8.44 2.41 -16.53
CA GLN A 226 8.82 1.09 -16.04
C GLN A 226 7.74 0.48 -15.13
N TYR A 227 7.39 -0.78 -15.34
CA TYR A 227 6.45 -1.49 -14.47
C TYR A 227 7.04 -1.68 -13.07
N MET A 228 6.36 -1.14 -12.08
CA MET A 228 6.79 -1.18 -10.68
C MET A 228 6.03 -2.20 -9.86
N VAL A 229 4.70 -2.12 -9.91
CA VAL A 229 3.83 -2.85 -8.97
C VAL A 229 2.62 -3.41 -9.70
N ALA A 230 2.32 -4.67 -9.45
CA ALA A 230 1.04 -5.29 -9.76
C ALA A 230 0.22 -5.45 -8.48
N HIS A 231 -1.06 -5.11 -8.52
CA HIS A 231 -1.97 -5.24 -7.39
C HIS A 231 -3.21 -6.04 -7.81
N LYS A 232 -3.53 -7.07 -7.04
CA LYS A 232 -4.71 -7.91 -7.31
C LYS A 232 -6.02 -7.17 -7.08
N GLY A 233 -6.06 -6.30 -6.09
CA GLY A 233 -7.24 -5.54 -5.71
C GLY A 233 -8.39 -6.37 -5.12
N LYS A 234 -9.33 -5.68 -4.46
CA LYS A 234 -10.53 -6.26 -3.82
C LYS A 234 -10.25 -7.31 -2.74
N GLY A 235 -9.09 -7.21 -2.11
CA GLY A 235 -8.76 -7.88 -0.85
C GLY A 235 -8.75 -9.41 -0.90
N SER A 236 -8.15 -9.97 0.11
CA SER A 236 -8.02 -11.41 0.38
C SER A 236 -9.36 -12.15 0.59
N LYS A 237 -10.50 -11.48 0.47
CA LYS A 237 -11.83 -12.04 0.77
C LYS A 237 -12.34 -13.06 -0.23
N ARG A 238 -11.77 -13.15 -1.44
CA ARG A 238 -12.29 -14.04 -2.48
C ARG A 238 -11.29 -15.11 -2.86
N ARG A 239 -11.65 -16.34 -2.49
CA ARG A 239 -11.19 -17.67 -2.95
C ARG A 239 -9.68 -17.79 -3.24
N GLN A 240 -9.06 -18.72 -2.59
CA GLN A 240 -7.68 -19.16 -2.80
C GLN A 240 -7.34 -19.35 -4.30
N SER A 241 -8.30 -19.80 -5.12
CA SER A 241 -8.14 -19.93 -6.58
C SER A 241 -7.74 -18.61 -7.28
N LYS A 242 -8.34 -17.46 -6.89
CA LYS A 242 -8.00 -16.16 -7.49
C LYS A 242 -6.62 -15.63 -7.06
N ALA A 243 -6.15 -16.05 -5.89
CA ALA A 243 -4.78 -15.76 -5.47
C ALA A 243 -3.78 -16.52 -6.35
N LEU A 244 -4.02 -17.83 -6.54
CA LEU A 244 -3.20 -18.67 -7.41
C LEU A 244 -3.20 -18.18 -8.87
N GLU A 245 -4.35 -17.74 -9.39
CA GLU A 245 -4.42 -17.15 -10.73
C GLU A 245 -3.55 -15.90 -10.87
N PHE A 246 -3.61 -14.97 -9.90
CA PHE A 246 -2.79 -13.77 -9.89
C PHE A 246 -1.29 -14.13 -9.85
N ILE A 247 -0.88 -14.97 -8.91
CA ILE A 247 0.52 -15.42 -8.78
C ILE A 247 1.00 -16.09 -10.08
N LYS A 248 0.17 -16.98 -10.67
CA LYS A 248 0.48 -17.65 -11.93
C LYS A 248 0.67 -16.65 -13.07
N SER A 249 -0.19 -15.65 -13.19
CA SER A 249 -0.10 -14.61 -14.24
C SER A 249 1.17 -13.79 -14.12
N ILE A 250 1.56 -13.42 -12.90
CA ILE A 250 2.81 -12.69 -12.65
C ILE A 250 4.02 -13.58 -12.97
N LYS A 251 4.04 -14.83 -12.53
CA LYS A 251 5.14 -15.78 -12.86
C LYS A 251 5.25 -16.02 -14.36
N GLN A 252 4.14 -16.12 -15.08
CA GLN A 252 4.13 -16.22 -16.55
C GLN A 252 4.67 -14.95 -17.22
N TYR A 253 4.34 -13.77 -16.68
CA TYR A 253 4.91 -12.51 -17.17
C TYR A 253 6.43 -12.49 -17.02
N PHE A 254 6.96 -12.90 -15.87
CA PHE A 254 8.41 -12.99 -15.65
C PHE A 254 9.08 -13.95 -16.64
N CYS A 255 8.55 -15.15 -16.80
CA CYS A 255 9.08 -16.13 -17.76
C CYS A 255 9.11 -15.60 -19.20
N LYS A 256 8.03 -14.94 -19.66
CA LYS A 256 7.96 -14.36 -21.02
C LYS A 256 8.95 -13.23 -21.27
N ASN A 257 9.36 -12.52 -20.22
CA ASN A 257 10.30 -11.41 -20.32
C ASN A 257 11.73 -11.80 -19.94
N GLY A 258 12.04 -13.11 -19.82
CA GLY A 258 13.37 -13.59 -19.48
C GLY A 258 13.82 -13.24 -18.06
N ILE A 259 12.87 -12.89 -17.18
CA ILE A 259 13.15 -12.53 -15.79
C ILE A 259 13.21 -13.85 -15.00
N ILE A 260 14.41 -14.23 -14.62
CA ILE A 260 14.66 -15.44 -13.82
C ILE A 260 14.33 -15.10 -12.37
N PHE A 261 13.37 -15.83 -11.83
CA PHE A 261 13.04 -15.83 -10.41
C PHE A 261 14.02 -16.80 -9.72
N VAL A 262 14.98 -16.28 -9.00
CA VAL A 262 15.95 -17.06 -8.23
C VAL A 262 15.40 -17.34 -6.84
#